data_0eb423e3d73a776a9701d69c83afa309
#
_entry.id   0eb423e3d73a776a9701d69c83afa309
#
_cell.length_a   1.000
_cell.length_b   1.000
_cell.length_c   1.000
_cell.angle_alpha   90.00
_cell.angle_beta   90.00
_cell.angle_gamma   90.00
#
_symmetry.space_group_name_H-M   'P 1'
#
loop_
_entity.id
_entity.type
_entity.pdbx_description
1 polymer ?
#
loop_
_entity_poly.entity_id
_entity_poly.type
_entity_poly.pdbx_seq_one_letter_code
_entity_poly.pdbx_strand_id
1 'polypeptide(L)'
;MTRLLAELSGPAAAEALTERSIVVLPTGAIEHHGPHLPLATDAIVAEASATAAVARAAAQGLDVWQLPTLSITKSDEHSWAPGTLWLTPETMMQT
;
A
#
# COMPACT_ATOMS: atom_id res chain seq x y z
N MET A 1 19.67 2.14 3.45
CA MET A 1 19.20 1.80 2.10
C MET A 1 17.68 1.72 2.08
N THR A 2 17.06 2.30 1.05
CA THR A 2 15.60 2.25 0.94
C THR A 2 15.10 0.83 0.72
N ARG A 3 13.90 0.53 1.22
CA ARG A 3 13.13 -0.68 0.86
C ARG A 3 11.88 -0.33 0.07
N LEU A 4 11.74 0.93 -0.35
CA LEU A 4 10.65 1.38 -1.20
C LEU A 4 11.04 1.16 -2.65
N LEU A 5 10.44 0.17 -3.28
CA LEU A 5 10.80 -0.22 -4.66
C LEU A 5 10.66 0.94 -5.65
N ALA A 6 9.64 1.76 -5.45
CA ALA A 6 9.38 2.90 -6.34
C ALA A 6 10.48 3.98 -6.32
N GLU A 7 11.37 3.97 -5.32
CA GLU A 7 12.50 4.90 -5.26
C GLU A 7 13.70 4.46 -6.11
N LEU A 8 13.68 3.23 -6.60
CA LEU A 8 14.76 2.75 -7.46
C LEU A 8 14.52 3.17 -8.91
N SER A 9 15.61 3.35 -9.65
CA SER A 9 15.51 3.46 -11.11
C SER A 9 15.11 2.12 -11.70
N GLY A 10 14.64 2.13 -12.96
CA GLY A 10 14.33 0.88 -13.66
C GLY A 10 15.50 -0.10 -13.68
N PRO A 11 16.71 0.33 -14.10
CA PRO A 11 17.87 -0.56 -14.07
C PRO A 11 18.22 -1.07 -12.68
N ALA A 12 18.14 -0.22 -11.65
CA ALA A 12 18.42 -0.64 -10.29
C ALA A 12 17.39 -1.68 -9.78
N ALA A 13 16.12 -1.50 -10.11
CA ALA A 13 15.08 -2.46 -9.77
C ALA A 13 15.30 -3.80 -10.46
N ALA A 14 15.66 -3.76 -11.75
CA ALA A 14 15.95 -4.98 -12.51
C ALA A 14 17.11 -5.77 -11.92
N GLU A 15 18.11 -5.08 -11.40
CA GLU A 15 19.26 -5.71 -10.77
C GLU A 15 18.94 -6.24 -9.36
N ALA A 16 18.15 -5.49 -8.60
CA ALA A 16 17.83 -5.86 -7.21
C ALA A 16 16.82 -6.99 -7.09
N LEU A 17 15.84 -7.05 -7.99
CA LEU A 17 14.77 -8.05 -7.90
C LEU A 17 15.19 -9.39 -8.45
N THR A 18 14.83 -10.44 -7.73
CA THR A 18 15.05 -11.83 -8.15
C THR A 18 13.73 -12.60 -7.99
N GLU A 19 13.71 -13.84 -8.43
CA GLU A 19 12.55 -14.70 -8.23
C GLU A 19 12.26 -15.01 -6.76
N ARG A 20 13.22 -14.70 -5.87
CA ARG A 20 13.07 -14.90 -4.42
C ARG A 20 12.64 -13.63 -3.71
N SER A 21 12.59 -12.52 -4.41
CA SER A 21 12.17 -11.25 -3.82
C SER A 21 10.71 -11.30 -3.35
N ILE A 22 10.46 -10.72 -2.18
CA ILE A 22 9.13 -10.57 -1.63
C ILE A 22 8.72 -9.12 -1.81
N VAL A 23 7.53 -8.89 -2.35
CA VAL A 23 6.98 -7.55 -2.45
C VAL A 23 5.73 -7.45 -1.58
N VAL A 24 5.61 -6.34 -0.87
CA VAL A 24 4.48 -6.06 0.03
C VAL A 24 3.69 -4.91 -0.57
N LEU A 25 2.42 -5.15 -0.86
CA LEU A 25 1.50 -4.13 -1.34
C LEU A 25 0.59 -3.69 -0.21
N PRO A 26 0.81 -2.50 0.40
CA PRO A 26 -0.14 -1.99 1.38
C PRO A 26 -1.44 -1.60 0.67
N THR A 27 -2.57 -1.98 1.22
CA THR A 27 -3.87 -1.58 0.68
C THR A 27 -4.67 -0.88 1.76
N GLY A 28 -5.29 0.23 1.40
CA GLY A 28 -6.10 1.03 2.30
C GLY A 28 -7.39 1.44 1.66
N ALA A 29 -7.95 2.55 2.13
CA ALA A 29 -9.14 3.15 1.57
C ALA A 29 -9.15 4.64 1.87
N ILE A 30 -9.89 5.39 1.08
CA ILE A 30 -10.18 6.80 1.30
C ILE A 30 -11.68 6.87 1.56
N GLU A 31 -12.07 6.96 2.83
CA GLU A 31 -13.46 6.83 3.21
C GLU A 31 -13.76 7.49 4.54
N HIS A 32 -15.04 7.66 4.83
CA HIS A 32 -15.51 8.24 6.08
C HIS A 32 -15.00 7.45 7.29
N HIS A 33 -14.42 8.15 8.26
CA HIS A 33 -13.89 7.57 9.50
C HIS A 33 -14.36 8.36 10.75
N GLY A 34 -15.60 8.82 10.72
CA GLY A 34 -16.17 9.58 11.83
C GLY A 34 -15.65 11.02 11.92
N PRO A 35 -15.97 11.72 13.01
CA PRO A 35 -15.70 13.16 13.11
C PRO A 35 -14.26 13.52 13.44
N HIS A 36 -13.43 12.57 13.85
CA HIS A 36 -12.09 12.89 14.37
C HIS A 36 -10.94 12.32 13.54
N LEU A 37 -11.18 11.33 12.68
CA LEU A 37 -10.13 10.68 11.91
C LEU A 37 -10.19 11.12 10.45
N PRO A 38 -9.03 11.21 9.78
CA PRO A 38 -9.00 11.63 8.37
C PRO A 38 -9.57 10.53 7.45
N LEU A 39 -9.99 10.94 6.26
CA LEU A 39 -10.48 10.02 5.24
C LEU A 39 -9.42 8.97 4.86
N ALA A 40 -8.15 9.33 4.95
CA ALA A 40 -7.04 8.45 4.58
C ALA A 40 -6.57 7.53 5.71
N THR A 41 -7.32 7.40 6.81
CA THR A 41 -6.90 6.63 7.99
C THR A 41 -6.45 5.23 7.63
N ASP A 42 -7.21 4.50 6.83
CA ASP A 42 -6.83 3.12 6.47
C ASP A 42 -5.53 3.07 5.68
N ALA A 43 -5.35 4.00 4.73
CA ALA A 43 -4.13 4.06 3.94
C ALA A 43 -2.93 4.41 4.81
N ILE A 44 -3.09 5.34 5.76
CA ILE A 44 -2.03 5.74 6.69
C ILE A 44 -1.61 4.55 7.56
N VAL A 45 -2.58 3.83 8.13
CA VAL A 45 -2.30 2.67 8.98
C VAL A 45 -1.65 1.54 8.17
N ALA A 46 -2.18 1.25 6.98
CA ALA A 46 -1.61 0.21 6.12
C ALA A 46 -0.17 0.52 5.75
N GLU A 47 0.12 1.75 5.35
CA GLU A 47 1.47 2.16 4.97
C GLU A 47 2.44 2.09 6.16
N ALA A 48 2.04 2.60 7.31
CA ALA A 48 2.87 2.57 8.51
C ALA A 48 3.17 1.13 8.96
N SER A 49 2.16 0.27 8.93
CA SER A 49 2.30 -1.14 9.29
C SER A 49 3.24 -1.87 8.32
N ALA A 50 3.08 -1.63 7.02
CA ALA A 50 3.93 -2.23 6.00
C ALA A 50 5.38 -1.75 6.15
N THR A 51 5.60 -0.46 6.37
CA THR A 51 6.94 0.10 6.54
C THR A 51 7.66 -0.55 7.72
N ALA A 52 6.98 -0.69 8.85
CA ALA A 52 7.56 -1.34 10.03
C ALA A 52 7.87 -2.82 9.78
N ALA A 53 6.94 -3.55 9.16
CA ALA A 53 7.11 -4.96 8.87
C ALA A 53 8.24 -5.22 7.88
N VAL A 54 8.32 -4.42 6.81
CA VAL A 54 9.37 -4.54 5.79
C VAL A 54 10.74 -4.23 6.39
N ALA A 55 10.85 -3.17 7.18
CA ALA A 55 12.11 -2.81 7.84
C ALA A 55 12.60 -3.96 8.73
N ARG A 56 11.71 -4.56 9.50
CA ARG A 56 12.06 -5.66 10.39
C ARG A 56 12.46 -6.91 9.61
N ALA A 57 11.73 -7.26 8.58
CA ALA A 57 12.04 -8.42 7.74
C ALA A 57 13.38 -8.24 7.02
N ALA A 58 13.64 -7.05 6.48
CA ALA A 58 14.91 -6.75 5.82
C ALA A 58 16.09 -6.84 6.81
N ALA A 59 15.91 -6.39 8.04
CA ALA A 59 16.92 -6.50 9.08
C ALA A 59 17.24 -7.94 9.45
N GLN A 60 16.32 -8.87 9.21
CA GLN A 60 16.50 -10.30 9.42
C GLN A 60 17.06 -11.03 8.18
N GLY A 61 17.41 -10.28 7.14
CA GLY A 61 18.04 -10.84 5.94
C GLY A 61 17.09 -11.24 4.83
N LEU A 62 15.80 -10.93 4.93
CA LEU A 62 14.85 -11.20 3.87
C LEU A 62 14.96 -10.15 2.76
N ASP A 63 14.85 -10.60 1.52
CA ASP A 63 14.82 -9.71 0.36
C ASP A 63 13.38 -9.25 0.12
N VAL A 64 13.01 -8.20 0.83
CA VAL A 64 11.64 -7.70 0.87
C VAL A 64 11.60 -6.24 0.45
N TRP A 65 10.62 -5.91 -0.37
CA TRP A 65 10.41 -4.57 -0.90
C TRP A 65 8.97 -4.13 -0.70
N GLN A 66 8.79 -2.83 -0.49
CA GLN A 66 7.47 -2.25 -0.31
C GLN A 66 7.05 -1.53 -1.58
N LEU A 67 5.85 -1.82 -2.04
CA LEU A 67 5.21 -1.12 -3.16
C LEU A 67 4.48 0.12 -2.65
N PRO A 68 4.18 1.08 -3.53
CA PRO A 68 3.33 2.21 -3.17
C PRO A 68 1.98 1.72 -2.64
N THR A 69 1.46 2.44 -1.66
CA THR A 69 0.17 2.11 -1.05
C THR A 69 -0.96 2.27 -2.07
N LEU A 70 -1.79 1.24 -2.21
CA LEU A 70 -3.02 1.31 -2.99
C LEU A 70 -4.11 1.89 -2.08
N SER A 71 -4.35 3.20 -2.21
CA SER A 71 -5.24 3.91 -1.29
C SER A 71 -6.69 3.97 -1.75
N ILE A 72 -6.95 3.84 -3.04
CA ILE A 72 -8.32 3.84 -3.57
C ILE A 72 -8.68 2.41 -3.91
N THR A 73 -9.59 1.82 -3.12
CA THR A 73 -9.97 0.42 -3.21
C THR A 73 -11.49 0.29 -3.19
N LYS A 74 -12.01 -0.71 -2.52
CA LYS A 74 -13.43 -0.93 -2.36
C LYS A 74 -13.91 -0.18 -1.11
N SER A 75 -14.79 0.82 -1.27
CA SER A 75 -15.35 1.62 -0.18
C SER A 75 -16.79 2.05 -0.46
N ASP A 76 -17.48 1.32 -1.33
CA ASP A 76 -18.82 1.66 -1.76
C ASP A 76 -19.84 1.64 -0.62
N GLU A 77 -19.59 0.89 0.45
CA GLU A 77 -20.43 0.91 1.65
C GLU A 77 -20.42 2.27 2.35
N HIS A 78 -19.43 3.12 2.08
CA HIS A 78 -19.34 4.50 2.58
C HIS A 78 -19.62 5.55 1.51
N SER A 79 -20.21 5.15 0.39
CA SER A 79 -20.46 6.05 -0.74
C SER A 79 -21.41 7.21 -0.40
N TRP A 80 -22.21 7.06 0.63
CA TRP A 80 -23.11 8.12 1.15
C TRP A 80 -22.36 9.31 1.75
N ALA A 81 -21.11 9.12 2.15
CA ALA A 81 -20.34 10.14 2.87
C ALA A 81 -19.46 10.93 1.91
N PRO A 82 -19.45 12.28 2.01
CA PRO A 82 -18.58 13.11 1.19
C PRO A 82 -17.10 12.75 1.38
N GLY A 83 -16.35 12.78 0.28
CA GLY A 83 -14.91 12.53 0.29
C GLY A 83 -14.52 11.07 0.10
N THR A 84 -15.45 10.14 0.15
CA THR A 84 -15.18 8.73 -0.12
C THR A 84 -14.85 8.54 -1.60
N LEU A 85 -13.76 7.82 -1.86
CA LEU A 85 -13.34 7.42 -3.21
C LEU A 85 -13.34 5.91 -3.27
N TRP A 86 -13.87 5.34 -4.35
CA TRP A 86 -13.90 3.87 -4.45
C TRP A 86 -13.83 3.40 -5.90
N LEU A 87 -13.42 2.16 -6.04
CA LEU A 87 -13.50 1.43 -7.29
C LEU A 87 -14.70 0.50 -7.23
N THR A 88 -15.33 0.24 -8.38
CA THR A 88 -16.37 -0.78 -8.45
C THR A 88 -15.77 -2.15 -8.14
N PRO A 89 -16.57 -3.12 -7.66
CA PRO A 89 -16.06 -4.47 -7.44
C PRO A 89 -15.39 -5.06 -8.69
N GLU A 90 -15.97 -4.85 -9.88
CA GLU A 90 -15.40 -5.33 -11.14
C GLU A 90 -14.04 -4.71 -11.40
N THR A 91 -13.93 -3.39 -11.25
CA THR A 91 -12.66 -2.68 -11.46
C THR A 91 -11.62 -3.12 -10.43
N MET A 92 -12.03 -3.29 -9.17
CA MET A 92 -11.13 -3.73 -8.11
C MET A 92 -10.55 -5.11 -8.42
N MET A 93 -11.37 -6.03 -8.92
CA MET A 93 -10.92 -7.37 -9.28
C MET A 93 -9.92 -7.39 -10.43
N GLN A 94 -9.94 -6.36 -11.28
CA GLN A 94 -9.02 -6.23 -12.40
C GLN A 94 -7.74 -5.49 -12.03
N THR A 95 -7.69 -4.93 -10.85
CA THR A 95 -6.52 -4.22 -10.35
C THR A 95 -5.49 -5.18 -9.79
#